data_d8d8c45fa84fc7ff5f74e8764352218c
#
_entry.id   d8d8c45fa84fc7ff5f74e8764352218c
#
_cell.length_a   1.000
_cell.length_b   1.000
_cell.length_c   1.000
_cell.angle_alpha   90.00
_cell.angle_beta   90.00
_cell.angle_gamma   90.00
#
_symmetry.space_group_name_H-M   'P 1'
#
loop_
_entity.id
_entity.type
_entity.pdbx_description
1 polymer ?
#
loop_
_entity_poly.entity_id
_entity_poly.type
_entity_poly.pdbx_seq_one_letter_code
_entity_poly.pdbx_strand_id
1 'polypeptide(L)'
;EGLKYYLLPDFADFSLTTVLAAMGQLFYSMSLAMGIMITYGSYMKKEDDLESSVGQIEIFDTGIAFLAGLMIVPAVVAFNGGDASLIQGKAGPGLMFGVLPKVFESFPLGGAVGALFFLLVFFAALTSSISLLETVVSILTDKMRLTRKKATILSTAGILILGIPSCLGYGPWGHITVLKMQFLDFFDFISNSVMMPIVAIGTCILVGHVVGSRYIEEEVESSGTFKRKKMYRIMIRYVAPVMLAAILAGEVLKYFGIISI
;
A
#
# COMPACT_ATOMS: atom_id res chain seq x y z
N GLU A 1 -22.39 -18.02 3.09
CA GLU A 1 -22.58 -16.56 3.23
C GLU A 1 -21.26 -15.81 3.01
N GLY A 2 -20.18 -16.04 3.77
CA GLY A 2 -18.91 -15.31 3.67
C GLY A 2 -18.23 -15.37 2.30
N LEU A 3 -18.20 -16.53 1.65
CA LEU A 3 -17.71 -16.66 0.27
C LEU A 3 -18.57 -15.88 -0.72
N LYS A 4 -19.88 -15.91 -0.53
CA LYS A 4 -20.81 -15.13 -1.36
C LYS A 4 -20.56 -13.64 -1.19
N TYR A 5 -20.40 -13.18 0.04
CA TYR A 5 -20.08 -11.77 0.34
C TYR A 5 -18.77 -11.32 -0.31
N TYR A 6 -17.75 -12.16 -0.33
CA TYR A 6 -16.43 -11.80 -0.91
C TYR A 6 -16.38 -11.87 -2.44
N LEU A 7 -17.03 -12.89 -3.04
CA LEU A 7 -16.87 -13.18 -4.47
C LEU A 7 -17.97 -12.58 -5.35
N LEU A 8 -19.16 -12.30 -4.81
CA LEU A 8 -20.26 -11.75 -5.59
C LEU A 8 -20.30 -10.22 -5.43
N PRO A 9 -20.02 -9.47 -6.50
CA PRO A 9 -20.11 -8.02 -6.44
C PRO A 9 -21.57 -7.57 -6.31
N ASP A 10 -21.81 -6.60 -5.44
CA ASP A 10 -23.07 -5.87 -5.41
C ASP A 10 -22.97 -4.63 -6.30
N PHE A 11 -23.58 -4.73 -7.48
CA PHE A 11 -23.58 -3.63 -8.45
C PHE A 11 -24.54 -2.49 -8.06
N ALA A 12 -25.42 -2.68 -7.08
CA ALA A 12 -26.31 -1.63 -6.60
C ALA A 12 -25.53 -0.56 -5.81
N ASP A 13 -24.51 -0.99 -5.08
CA ASP A 13 -23.64 -0.10 -4.28
C ASP A 13 -22.38 0.34 -5.04
N PHE A 14 -22.25 -0.06 -6.31
CA PHE A 14 -21.09 0.32 -7.11
C PHE A 14 -21.11 1.80 -7.47
N SER A 15 -20.09 2.53 -7.05
CA SER A 15 -19.99 3.98 -7.22
C SER A 15 -18.60 4.41 -7.67
N LEU A 16 -18.47 5.66 -8.08
CA LEU A 16 -17.15 6.24 -8.37
C LEU A 16 -16.22 6.19 -7.15
N THR A 17 -16.77 6.32 -5.95
CA THR A 17 -16.01 6.22 -4.70
C THR A 17 -15.44 4.83 -4.49
N THR A 18 -16.17 3.77 -4.87
CA THR A 18 -15.68 2.38 -4.85
C THR A 18 -14.46 2.21 -5.76
N VAL A 19 -14.52 2.79 -6.96
CA VAL A 19 -13.40 2.75 -7.91
C VAL A 19 -12.18 3.50 -7.36
N LEU A 20 -12.38 4.70 -6.82
CA LEU A 20 -11.29 5.50 -6.25
C LEU A 20 -10.65 4.82 -5.05
N ALA A 21 -11.44 4.22 -4.16
CA ALA A 21 -10.94 3.47 -3.01
C ALA A 21 -10.11 2.24 -3.44
N ALA A 22 -10.62 1.47 -4.41
CA ALA A 22 -9.92 0.31 -4.95
C ALA A 22 -8.59 0.70 -5.61
N MET A 23 -8.57 1.80 -6.36
CA MET A 23 -7.35 2.32 -6.99
C MET A 23 -6.34 2.84 -5.96
N GLY A 24 -6.81 3.54 -4.92
CA GLY A 24 -5.96 3.99 -3.82
C GLY A 24 -5.31 2.81 -3.11
N GLN A 25 -6.07 1.76 -2.83
CA GLN A 25 -5.56 0.53 -2.22
C GLN A 25 -4.53 -0.18 -3.11
N LEU A 26 -4.79 -0.33 -4.41
CA LEU A 26 -3.84 -0.92 -5.35
C LEU A 26 -2.54 -0.11 -5.43
N PHE A 27 -2.65 1.21 -5.46
CA PHE A 27 -1.53 2.12 -5.49
C PHE A 27 -0.62 1.96 -4.26
N TYR A 28 -1.22 1.80 -3.09
CA TYR A 28 -0.54 1.54 -1.84
C TYR A 28 0.08 0.13 -1.80
N SER A 29 -0.67 -0.90 -2.14
CA SER A 29 -0.24 -2.31 -2.12
C SER A 29 1.00 -2.54 -2.98
N MET A 30 1.02 -1.98 -4.18
CA MET A 30 2.15 -2.07 -5.10
C MET A 30 3.32 -1.14 -4.76
N SER A 31 3.29 -0.44 -3.62
CA SER A 31 4.35 0.47 -3.15
C SER A 31 4.72 1.57 -4.15
N LEU A 32 3.73 2.07 -4.91
CA LEU A 32 3.95 3.11 -5.91
C LEU A 32 4.17 4.47 -5.21
N ALA A 33 5.01 5.32 -5.81
CA ALA A 33 5.40 6.65 -5.31
C ALA A 33 6.05 6.71 -3.92
N MET A 34 6.36 5.58 -3.29
CA MET A 34 7.10 5.51 -2.02
C MET A 34 8.63 5.52 -2.23
N GLY A 35 9.10 5.55 -3.48
CA GLY A 35 10.51 5.47 -3.83
C GLY A 35 11.09 4.04 -3.84
N ILE A 36 10.36 3.04 -3.32
CA ILE A 36 10.81 1.64 -3.25
C ILE A 36 11.10 1.10 -4.65
N MET A 37 10.17 1.25 -5.57
CA MET A 37 10.32 0.76 -6.95
C MET A 37 11.47 1.45 -7.69
N ILE A 38 11.71 2.74 -7.42
CA ILE A 38 12.86 3.47 -7.99
C ILE A 38 14.17 2.90 -7.44
N THR A 39 14.23 2.67 -6.13
CA THR A 39 15.42 2.11 -5.47
C THR A 39 15.73 0.71 -5.97
N TYR A 40 14.73 -0.17 -6.04
CA TYR A 40 14.93 -1.53 -6.55
C TYR A 40 15.24 -1.55 -8.05
N GLY A 41 14.59 -0.70 -8.84
CA GLY A 41 14.94 -0.52 -10.24
C GLY A 41 16.40 -0.10 -10.46
N SER A 42 16.96 0.72 -9.56
CA SER A 42 18.37 1.12 -9.63
C SER A 42 19.37 -0.01 -9.33
N TYR A 43 18.90 -1.12 -8.74
CA TYR A 43 19.72 -2.32 -8.46
C TYR A 43 19.60 -3.39 -9.55
N MET A 44 18.64 -3.23 -10.47
CA MET A 44 18.46 -4.17 -11.58
C MET A 44 19.63 -4.08 -12.57
N LYS A 45 20.00 -5.22 -13.12
CA LYS A 45 21.02 -5.30 -14.17
C LYS A 45 20.40 -4.99 -15.53
N LYS A 46 21.23 -4.61 -16.49
CA LYS A 46 20.77 -4.30 -17.86
C LYS A 46 20.16 -5.50 -18.60
N GLU A 47 20.52 -6.72 -18.18
CA GLU A 47 20.01 -7.97 -18.73
C GLU A 47 18.62 -8.36 -18.17
N ASP A 48 18.19 -7.74 -17.07
CA ASP A 48 16.93 -8.06 -16.41
C ASP A 48 15.76 -7.48 -17.20
N ASP A 49 14.79 -8.32 -17.56
CA ASP A 49 13.58 -7.90 -18.27
C ASP A 49 12.62 -7.14 -17.34
N LEU A 50 12.55 -5.82 -17.54
CA LEU A 50 11.73 -4.92 -16.72
C LEU A 50 10.23 -5.20 -16.85
N GLU A 51 9.71 -5.45 -18.07
CA GLU A 51 8.29 -5.72 -18.26
C GLU A 51 7.87 -7.03 -17.59
N SER A 52 8.69 -8.07 -17.72
CA SER A 52 8.47 -9.34 -17.05
C SER A 52 8.49 -9.21 -15.52
N SER A 53 9.45 -8.47 -14.99
CA SER A 53 9.57 -8.23 -13.54
C SER A 53 8.36 -7.50 -12.96
N VAL A 54 7.89 -6.43 -13.63
CA VAL A 54 6.67 -5.72 -13.24
C VAL A 54 5.45 -6.64 -13.33
N GLY A 55 5.32 -7.42 -14.40
CA GLY A 55 4.22 -8.38 -14.55
C GLY A 55 4.19 -9.44 -13.44
N GLN A 56 5.34 -9.92 -12.98
CA GLN A 56 5.41 -10.83 -11.84
C GLN A 56 4.94 -10.16 -10.55
N ILE A 57 5.35 -8.91 -10.29
CA ILE A 57 4.88 -8.15 -9.12
C ILE A 57 3.36 -8.01 -9.15
N GLU A 58 2.76 -7.62 -10.30
CA GLU A 58 1.31 -7.51 -10.49
C GLU A 58 0.58 -8.83 -10.14
N ILE A 59 1.07 -9.95 -10.66
CA ILE A 59 0.45 -11.27 -10.47
C ILE A 59 0.55 -11.72 -9.00
N PHE A 60 1.73 -11.59 -8.40
CA PHE A 60 1.92 -12.02 -7.01
C PHE A 60 1.18 -11.13 -6.02
N ASP A 61 1.22 -9.81 -6.16
CA ASP A 61 0.49 -8.88 -5.30
C ASP A 61 -1.02 -9.16 -5.35
N THR A 62 -1.59 -9.19 -6.56
CA THR A 62 -3.02 -9.46 -6.74
C THR A 62 -3.42 -10.85 -6.27
N GLY A 63 -2.61 -11.86 -6.58
CA GLY A 63 -2.88 -13.25 -6.20
C GLY A 63 -2.87 -13.45 -4.69
N ILE A 64 -1.87 -12.92 -3.99
CA ILE A 64 -1.77 -13.02 -2.53
C ILE A 64 -2.88 -12.21 -1.86
N ALA A 65 -3.17 -11.00 -2.33
CA ALA A 65 -4.26 -10.19 -1.80
C ALA A 65 -5.62 -10.88 -1.93
N PHE A 66 -5.88 -11.50 -3.10
CA PHE A 66 -7.10 -12.27 -3.35
C PHE A 66 -7.21 -13.49 -2.43
N LEU A 67 -6.14 -14.27 -2.28
CA LEU A 67 -6.11 -15.44 -1.41
C LEU A 67 -6.25 -15.07 0.07
N ALA A 68 -5.61 -14.00 0.51
CA ALA A 68 -5.75 -13.50 1.87
C ALA A 68 -7.19 -13.06 2.17
N GLY A 69 -7.83 -12.32 1.25
CA GLY A 69 -9.22 -11.95 1.35
C GLY A 69 -10.16 -13.16 1.38
N LEU A 70 -9.89 -14.16 0.53
CA LEU A 70 -10.65 -15.41 0.48
C LEU A 70 -10.55 -16.22 1.78
N MET A 71 -9.45 -16.11 2.50
CA MET A 71 -9.25 -16.76 3.80
C MET A 71 -9.91 -15.96 4.94
N ILE A 72 -9.65 -14.65 4.98
CA ILE A 72 -10.03 -13.80 6.12
C ILE A 72 -11.53 -13.48 6.10
N VAL A 73 -12.05 -13.01 4.98
CA VAL A 73 -13.43 -12.49 4.90
C VAL A 73 -14.47 -13.57 5.22
N PRO A 74 -14.43 -14.77 4.61
CA PRO A 74 -15.37 -15.84 4.97
C PRO A 74 -15.24 -16.33 6.42
N ALA A 75 -14.02 -16.36 6.95
CA ALA A 75 -13.80 -16.78 8.35
C ALA A 75 -14.43 -15.79 9.33
N VAL A 76 -14.27 -14.49 9.12
CA VAL A 76 -14.86 -13.45 9.97
C VAL A 76 -16.40 -13.45 9.87
N VAL A 77 -16.95 -13.58 8.65
CA VAL A 77 -18.41 -13.63 8.44
C VAL A 77 -18.99 -14.88 9.12
N ALA A 78 -18.35 -16.05 8.97
CA ALA A 78 -18.79 -17.28 9.63
C ALA A 78 -18.74 -17.17 11.15
N PHE A 79 -17.69 -16.57 11.70
CA PHE A 79 -17.55 -16.30 13.14
C PHE A 79 -18.67 -15.41 13.68
N ASN A 80 -19.12 -14.43 12.90
CA ASN A 80 -20.20 -13.49 13.25
C ASN A 80 -21.61 -14.02 12.86
N GLY A 81 -21.78 -15.31 12.71
CA GLY A 81 -23.09 -15.90 12.43
C GLY A 81 -23.66 -15.60 11.04
N GLY A 82 -22.81 -15.21 10.09
CA GLY A 82 -23.20 -14.87 8.72
C GLY A 82 -23.32 -13.35 8.45
N ASP A 83 -23.11 -12.53 9.46
CA ASP A 83 -23.19 -11.05 9.34
C ASP A 83 -21.79 -10.46 9.04
N ALA A 84 -21.73 -9.58 8.03
CA ALA A 84 -20.51 -8.89 7.60
C ALA A 84 -20.22 -7.59 8.39
N SER A 85 -21.05 -7.22 9.36
CA SER A 85 -20.92 -5.95 10.12
C SER A 85 -19.59 -5.77 10.82
N LEU A 86 -18.95 -6.87 11.27
CA LEU A 86 -17.61 -6.81 11.88
C LEU A 86 -16.53 -6.39 10.87
N ILE A 87 -16.69 -6.70 9.60
CA ILE A 87 -15.74 -6.29 8.55
C ILE A 87 -15.94 -4.81 8.24
N GLN A 88 -17.20 -4.38 8.08
CA GLN A 88 -17.53 -2.99 7.77
C GLN A 88 -17.17 -2.02 8.91
N GLY A 89 -17.32 -2.45 10.16
CA GLY A 89 -17.10 -1.61 11.33
C GLY A 89 -15.67 -1.59 11.88
N LYS A 90 -14.80 -2.55 11.48
CA LYS A 90 -13.47 -2.71 12.05
C LYS A 90 -12.43 -3.05 10.98
N ALA A 91 -12.22 -2.12 10.06
CA ALA A 91 -11.14 -2.23 9.07
C ALA A 91 -9.74 -2.05 9.70
N GLY A 92 -8.70 -2.45 8.98
CA GLY A 92 -7.31 -2.22 9.35
C GLY A 92 -6.86 -2.95 10.63
N PRO A 93 -6.10 -2.29 11.52
CA PRO A 93 -5.57 -2.91 12.75
C PRO A 93 -6.65 -3.48 13.66
N GLY A 94 -7.84 -2.87 13.70
CA GLY A 94 -8.96 -3.34 14.50
C GLY A 94 -9.46 -4.72 14.08
N LEU A 95 -9.52 -4.99 12.79
CA LEU A 95 -9.87 -6.31 12.26
C LEU A 95 -8.74 -7.31 12.53
N MET A 96 -7.50 -6.94 12.20
CA MET A 96 -6.35 -7.84 12.28
C MET A 96 -6.01 -8.26 13.72
N PHE A 97 -5.95 -7.32 14.65
CA PHE A 97 -5.50 -7.59 16.02
C PHE A 97 -6.65 -7.71 17.03
N GLY A 98 -7.85 -7.26 16.69
CA GLY A 98 -9.01 -7.31 17.57
C GLY A 98 -9.99 -8.44 17.25
N VAL A 99 -10.25 -8.71 15.98
CA VAL A 99 -11.23 -9.70 15.53
C VAL A 99 -10.59 -11.05 15.21
N LEU A 100 -9.54 -11.06 14.40
CA LEU A 100 -8.94 -12.33 13.93
C LEU A 100 -8.44 -13.25 15.07
N PRO A 101 -7.84 -12.75 16.18
CA PRO A 101 -7.49 -13.63 17.30
C PRO A 101 -8.71 -14.40 17.84
N LYS A 102 -9.86 -13.73 17.99
CA LYS A 102 -11.10 -14.35 18.45
C LYS A 102 -11.66 -15.36 17.45
N VAL A 103 -11.50 -15.08 16.15
CA VAL A 103 -11.87 -16.04 15.10
C VAL A 103 -11.02 -17.30 15.21
N PHE A 104 -9.71 -17.16 15.39
CA PHE A 104 -8.81 -18.32 15.56
C PHE A 104 -9.13 -19.12 16.83
N GLU A 105 -9.48 -18.47 17.94
CA GLU A 105 -9.89 -19.15 19.16
C GLU A 105 -11.17 -20.00 19.00
N SER A 106 -11.99 -19.70 18.00
CA SER A 106 -13.30 -20.36 17.80
C SER A 106 -13.25 -21.76 17.18
N PHE A 107 -12.09 -22.23 16.70
CA PHE A 107 -12.00 -23.54 16.04
C PHE A 107 -10.80 -24.38 16.52
N PRO A 108 -10.89 -25.73 16.34
CA PRO A 108 -9.80 -26.62 16.73
C PRO A 108 -8.48 -26.24 16.03
N LEU A 109 -7.35 -26.32 16.75
CA LEU A 109 -6.03 -25.89 16.27
C LEU A 109 -5.90 -24.39 15.95
N GLY A 110 -6.91 -23.58 16.29
CA GLY A 110 -6.90 -22.14 16.02
C GLY A 110 -5.69 -21.41 16.60
N GLY A 111 -5.16 -21.84 17.75
CA GLY A 111 -3.92 -21.30 18.31
C GLY A 111 -2.71 -21.52 17.39
N ALA A 112 -2.57 -22.69 16.79
CA ALA A 112 -1.46 -22.97 15.85
C ALA A 112 -1.63 -22.19 14.54
N VAL A 113 -2.85 -22.14 13.99
CA VAL A 113 -3.16 -21.37 12.77
C VAL A 113 -2.94 -19.88 13.01
N GLY A 114 -3.40 -19.36 14.14
CA GLY A 114 -3.19 -17.97 14.55
C GLY A 114 -1.70 -17.63 14.70
N ALA A 115 -0.92 -18.51 15.33
CA ALA A 115 0.53 -18.31 15.46
C ALA A 115 1.22 -18.25 14.11
N LEU A 116 0.90 -19.16 13.18
CA LEU A 116 1.43 -19.14 11.81
C LEU A 116 0.99 -17.88 11.05
N PHE A 117 -0.27 -17.48 11.17
CA PHE A 117 -0.79 -16.27 10.54
C PHE A 117 -0.04 -15.03 11.03
N PHE A 118 0.09 -14.83 12.34
CA PHE A 118 0.80 -13.66 12.87
C PHE A 118 2.30 -13.70 12.62
N LEU A 119 2.90 -14.88 12.51
CA LEU A 119 4.28 -15.02 12.06
C LEU A 119 4.45 -14.56 10.60
N LEU A 120 3.53 -14.93 9.72
CA LEU A 120 3.53 -14.45 8.33
C LEU A 120 3.33 -12.93 8.26
N VAL A 121 2.39 -12.39 9.04
CA VAL A 121 2.17 -10.93 9.15
C VAL A 121 3.43 -10.22 9.63
N PHE A 122 4.13 -10.79 10.62
CA PHE A 122 5.40 -10.25 11.11
C PHE A 122 6.47 -10.21 10.01
N PHE A 123 6.65 -11.30 9.25
CA PHE A 123 7.61 -11.31 8.14
C PHE A 123 7.22 -10.35 7.02
N ALA A 124 5.95 -10.23 6.69
CA ALA A 124 5.45 -9.27 5.71
C ALA A 124 5.75 -7.82 6.14
N ALA A 125 5.49 -7.49 7.42
CA ALA A 125 5.81 -6.18 7.97
C ALA A 125 7.33 -5.92 8.00
N LEU A 126 8.13 -6.92 8.37
CA LEU A 126 9.59 -6.82 8.42
C LEU A 126 10.18 -6.55 7.04
N THR A 127 9.78 -7.30 6.02
CA THR A 127 10.27 -7.10 4.65
C THR A 127 9.89 -5.74 4.09
N SER A 128 8.66 -5.28 4.34
CA SER A 128 8.20 -3.94 3.94
C SER A 128 8.98 -2.82 4.65
N SER A 129 9.26 -2.99 5.95
CA SER A 129 10.05 -2.02 6.70
C SER A 129 11.49 -1.91 6.21
N ILE A 130 12.09 -3.04 5.82
CA ILE A 130 13.44 -3.07 5.21
C ILE A 130 13.43 -2.32 3.87
N SER A 131 12.41 -2.52 3.04
CA SER A 131 12.29 -1.85 1.73
C SER A 131 12.17 -0.33 1.86
N LEU A 132 11.36 0.15 2.81
CA LEU A 132 11.23 1.57 3.12
C LEU A 132 12.53 2.15 3.69
N LEU A 133 13.18 1.43 4.62
CA LEU A 133 14.46 1.85 5.18
C LEU A 133 15.54 1.93 4.10
N GLU A 134 15.62 0.95 3.21
CA GLU A 134 16.59 0.93 2.12
C GLU A 134 16.42 2.13 1.17
N THR A 135 15.18 2.51 0.88
CA THR A 135 14.89 3.70 0.07
C THR A 135 15.48 4.96 0.70
N VAL A 136 15.27 5.16 2.00
CA VAL A 136 15.80 6.33 2.71
C VAL A 136 17.33 6.28 2.79
N VAL A 137 17.89 5.11 3.08
CA VAL A 137 19.34 4.88 3.15
C VAL A 137 20.00 5.16 1.80
N SER A 138 19.43 4.68 0.70
CA SER A 138 19.92 4.94 -0.67
C SER A 138 19.95 6.45 -0.95
N ILE A 139 18.87 7.17 -0.68
CA ILE A 139 18.80 8.62 -0.88
C ILE A 139 19.86 9.37 -0.04
N LEU A 140 20.03 9.01 1.24
CA LEU A 140 21.01 9.64 2.11
C LEU A 140 22.46 9.34 1.67
N THR A 141 22.69 8.13 1.18
CA THR A 141 24.00 7.73 0.67
C THR A 141 24.35 8.49 -0.60
N ASP A 142 23.42 8.57 -1.54
CA ASP A 142 23.66 9.18 -2.85
C ASP A 142 23.71 10.73 -2.76
N LYS A 143 22.74 11.33 -2.07
CA LYS A 143 22.58 12.77 -2.04
C LYS A 143 23.47 13.45 -0.99
N MET A 144 23.59 12.85 0.21
CA MET A 144 24.37 13.41 1.31
C MET A 144 25.77 12.81 1.42
N ARG A 145 26.12 11.88 0.55
CA ARG A 145 27.42 11.18 0.53
C ARG A 145 27.78 10.54 1.88
N LEU A 146 26.78 10.12 2.64
CA LEU A 146 26.99 9.42 3.89
C LEU A 146 27.44 7.98 3.60
N THR A 147 28.27 7.43 4.49
CA THR A 147 28.55 5.99 4.42
C THR A 147 27.26 5.21 4.74
N ARG A 148 27.05 4.08 4.08
CA ARG A 148 25.87 3.23 4.25
C ARG A 148 25.54 2.96 5.73
N LYS A 149 26.57 2.66 6.55
CA LYS A 149 26.41 2.43 7.99
C LYS A 149 25.84 3.65 8.72
N LYS A 150 26.34 4.86 8.44
CA LYS A 150 25.83 6.10 9.06
C LYS A 150 24.41 6.42 8.59
N ALA A 151 24.14 6.25 7.29
CA ALA A 151 22.81 6.45 6.72
C ALA A 151 21.79 5.50 7.36
N THR A 152 22.11 4.21 7.51
CA THR A 152 21.24 3.22 8.14
C THR A 152 20.96 3.56 9.61
N ILE A 153 21.99 3.89 10.40
CA ILE A 153 21.80 4.25 11.82
C ILE A 153 20.92 5.50 11.95
N LEU A 154 21.19 6.53 11.16
CA LEU A 154 20.43 7.79 11.19
C LEU A 154 18.96 7.56 10.78
N SER A 155 18.73 6.82 9.70
CA SER A 155 17.38 6.50 9.23
C SER A 155 16.61 5.67 10.26
N THR A 156 17.25 4.63 10.82
CA THR A 156 16.62 3.79 11.85
C THR A 156 16.27 4.60 13.10
N ALA A 157 17.17 5.46 13.57
CA ALA A 157 16.89 6.34 14.71
C ALA A 157 15.71 7.28 14.41
N GLY A 158 15.67 7.89 13.22
CA GLY A 158 14.56 8.74 12.77
C GLY A 158 13.22 7.99 12.74
N ILE A 159 13.21 6.79 12.15
CA ILE A 159 12.01 5.95 12.08
C ILE A 159 11.51 5.55 13.48
N LEU A 160 12.41 5.18 14.38
CA LEU A 160 12.05 4.84 15.76
C LEU A 160 11.45 6.04 16.50
N ILE A 161 12.06 7.23 16.36
CA ILE A 161 11.54 8.46 17.00
C ILE A 161 10.14 8.79 16.46
N LEU A 162 9.92 8.71 15.14
CA LEU A 162 8.61 8.97 14.52
C LEU A 162 7.60 7.85 14.81
N GLY A 163 8.05 6.61 15.01
CA GLY A 163 7.19 5.48 15.34
C GLY A 163 6.69 5.46 16.78
N ILE A 164 7.43 6.06 17.73
CA ILE A 164 7.03 6.12 19.14
C ILE A 164 5.63 6.72 19.35
N PRO A 165 5.28 7.90 18.80
CA PRO A 165 3.93 8.46 18.92
C PRO A 165 2.85 7.54 18.36
N SER A 166 3.11 6.89 17.20
CA SER A 166 2.17 5.94 16.59
C SER A 166 1.90 4.74 17.49
N CYS A 167 2.95 4.19 18.12
CA CYS A 167 2.82 3.08 19.05
C CYS A 167 2.09 3.49 20.33
N LEU A 168 2.47 4.62 20.94
CA LEU A 168 1.87 5.12 22.17
C LEU A 168 0.42 5.61 21.96
N GLY A 169 0.04 6.00 20.74
CA GLY A 169 -1.31 6.41 20.38
C GLY A 169 -2.35 5.31 20.58
N TYR A 170 -1.97 4.04 20.47
CA TYR A 170 -2.86 2.92 20.81
C TYR A 170 -2.88 2.54 22.28
N GLY A 171 -2.14 3.25 23.12
CA GLY A 171 -2.03 3.00 24.56
C GLY A 171 -2.13 4.29 25.37
N PRO A 172 -1.07 4.67 26.11
CA PRO A 172 -1.11 5.81 27.04
C PRO A 172 -1.49 7.15 26.40
N TRP A 173 -1.19 7.34 25.13
CA TRP A 173 -1.47 8.58 24.39
C TRP A 173 -2.73 8.51 23.54
N GLY A 174 -3.58 7.50 23.71
CA GLY A 174 -4.81 7.35 22.94
C GLY A 174 -5.81 8.53 23.05
N HIS A 175 -5.66 9.36 24.07
CA HIS A 175 -6.44 10.59 24.28
C HIS A 175 -5.86 11.81 23.52
N ILE A 176 -4.62 11.71 23.03
CA ILE A 176 -3.95 12.80 22.30
C ILE A 176 -4.22 12.61 20.82
N THR A 177 -4.87 13.59 20.19
CA THR A 177 -5.20 13.55 18.78
C THR A 177 -4.62 14.76 18.05
N VAL A 178 -4.17 14.54 16.81
CA VAL A 178 -3.74 15.60 15.89
C VAL A 178 -4.78 15.68 14.77
N LEU A 179 -5.37 16.85 14.56
CA LEU A 179 -6.47 17.05 13.61
C LEU A 179 -7.66 16.07 13.82
N LYS A 180 -7.97 15.74 15.08
CA LYS A 180 -9.00 14.75 15.49
C LYS A 180 -8.67 13.30 15.10
N MET A 181 -7.46 13.00 14.65
CA MET A 181 -6.98 11.66 14.34
C MET A 181 -5.96 11.19 15.37
N GLN A 182 -5.84 9.88 15.56
CA GLN A 182 -4.73 9.30 16.31
C GLN A 182 -3.43 9.48 15.51
N PHE A 183 -2.28 9.36 16.19
CA PHE A 183 -0.98 9.60 15.55
C PHE A 183 -0.76 8.72 14.31
N LEU A 184 -1.09 7.44 14.35
CA LEU A 184 -0.94 6.55 13.19
C LEU A 184 -1.80 7.02 12.03
N ASP A 185 -3.07 7.31 12.28
CA ASP A 185 -4.02 7.76 11.25
C ASP A 185 -3.61 9.11 10.67
N PHE A 186 -3.06 10.00 11.51
CA PHE A 186 -2.53 11.29 11.07
C PHE A 186 -1.30 11.13 10.15
N PHE A 187 -0.36 10.27 10.51
CA PHE A 187 0.81 10.01 9.66
C PHE A 187 0.41 9.29 8.38
N ASP A 188 -0.53 8.36 8.45
CA ASP A 188 -1.08 7.68 7.29
C ASP A 188 -1.78 8.66 6.34
N PHE A 189 -2.62 9.54 6.87
CA PHE A 189 -3.28 10.59 6.08
C PHE A 189 -2.27 11.49 5.36
N ILE A 190 -1.27 12.01 6.07
CA ILE A 190 -0.27 12.88 5.43
C ILE A 190 0.54 12.12 4.39
N SER A 191 1.07 10.94 4.74
CA SER A 191 1.98 10.20 3.85
C SER A 191 1.24 9.56 2.67
N ASN A 192 0.15 8.85 2.93
CA ASN A 192 -0.51 8.02 1.92
C ASN A 192 -1.62 8.77 1.18
N SER A 193 -2.46 9.53 1.92
CA SER A 193 -3.58 10.22 1.29
C SER A 193 -3.18 11.53 0.60
N VAL A 194 -2.11 12.20 1.06
CA VAL A 194 -1.70 13.50 0.52
C VAL A 194 -0.37 13.46 -0.24
N MET A 195 0.71 13.08 0.45
CA MET A 195 2.06 13.19 -0.17
C MET A 195 2.25 12.20 -1.32
N MET A 196 1.79 10.98 -1.17
CA MET A 196 1.99 9.94 -2.17
C MET A 196 1.32 10.25 -3.52
N PRO A 197 0.03 10.66 -3.59
CA PRO A 197 -0.57 11.09 -4.86
C PRO A 197 0.13 12.31 -5.48
N ILE A 198 0.58 13.27 -4.67
CA ILE A 198 1.32 14.44 -5.16
C ILE A 198 2.64 14.02 -5.82
N VAL A 199 3.42 13.17 -5.17
CA VAL A 199 4.68 12.64 -5.72
C VAL A 199 4.43 11.83 -6.99
N ALA A 200 3.37 11.01 -7.00
CA ALA A 200 3.00 10.22 -8.17
C ALA A 200 2.61 11.12 -9.37
N ILE A 201 1.79 12.15 -9.15
CA ILE A 201 1.45 13.13 -10.19
C ILE A 201 2.72 13.82 -10.70
N GLY A 202 3.60 14.25 -9.80
CA GLY A 202 4.90 14.83 -10.16
C GLY A 202 5.74 13.89 -11.01
N THR A 203 5.79 12.60 -10.67
CA THR A 203 6.49 11.56 -11.44
C THR A 203 5.84 11.36 -12.81
N CYS A 204 4.52 11.32 -12.90
CA CYS A 204 3.81 11.24 -14.17
C CYS A 204 4.09 12.44 -15.09
N ILE A 205 4.12 13.65 -14.54
CA ILE A 205 4.46 14.86 -15.27
C ILE A 205 5.92 14.81 -15.74
N LEU A 206 6.84 14.46 -14.84
CA LEU A 206 8.26 14.34 -15.17
C LEU A 206 8.50 13.34 -16.29
N VAL A 207 8.01 12.10 -16.14
CA VAL A 207 8.24 11.01 -17.10
C VAL A 207 7.39 11.19 -18.36
N GLY A 208 6.14 11.61 -18.23
CA GLY A 208 5.22 11.71 -19.35
C GLY A 208 5.45 12.92 -20.26
N HIS A 209 5.91 14.05 -19.68
CA HIS A 209 5.96 15.34 -20.39
C HIS A 209 7.35 15.99 -20.42
N VAL A 210 8.12 15.94 -19.32
CA VAL A 210 9.41 16.62 -19.24
C VAL A 210 10.52 15.78 -19.87
N VAL A 211 10.75 14.59 -19.33
CA VAL A 211 11.76 13.63 -19.87
C VAL A 211 11.25 12.98 -21.15
N GLY A 212 9.95 12.71 -21.19
CA GLY A 212 9.27 12.02 -22.27
C GLY A 212 9.22 10.51 -22.07
N SER A 213 8.06 9.93 -22.34
CA SER A 213 7.81 8.47 -22.19
C SER A 213 8.78 7.62 -23.02
N ARG A 214 9.34 8.18 -24.08
CA ARG A 214 10.28 7.50 -24.97
C ARG A 214 11.56 7.06 -24.28
N TYR A 215 12.06 7.84 -23.34
CA TYR A 215 13.26 7.48 -22.56
C TYR A 215 13.08 6.15 -21.79
N ILE A 216 11.93 6.01 -21.11
CA ILE A 216 11.60 4.77 -20.40
C ILE A 216 11.31 3.62 -21.38
N GLU A 217 10.67 3.92 -22.53
CA GLU A 217 10.42 2.92 -23.56
C GLU A 217 11.72 2.32 -24.11
N GLU A 218 12.72 3.16 -24.37
CA GLU A 218 14.05 2.74 -24.83
C GLU A 218 14.78 1.90 -23.77
N GLU A 219 14.66 2.26 -22.50
CA GLU A 219 15.25 1.50 -21.40
C GLU A 219 14.61 0.11 -21.28
N VAL A 220 13.28 0.01 -21.31
CA VAL A 220 12.57 -1.28 -21.28
C VAL A 220 12.91 -2.14 -22.51
N GLU A 221 13.00 -1.53 -23.69
CA GLU A 221 13.34 -2.22 -24.95
C GLU A 221 14.81 -2.65 -24.99
N SER A 222 15.69 -2.09 -24.15
CA SER A 222 17.09 -2.51 -24.07
C SER A 222 17.29 -3.90 -23.47
N SER A 223 16.38 -4.32 -22.60
CA SER A 223 16.43 -5.62 -21.92
C SER A 223 15.40 -6.63 -22.40
N GLY A 224 14.36 -6.20 -23.15
CA GLY A 224 13.29 -7.08 -23.59
C GLY A 224 12.36 -6.47 -24.61
N THR A 225 11.20 -7.09 -24.83
CA THR A 225 10.16 -6.59 -25.73
C THR A 225 9.11 -5.85 -24.93
N PHE A 226 8.87 -4.57 -25.23
CA PHE A 226 7.82 -3.80 -24.55
C PHE A 226 6.44 -4.00 -25.19
N LYS A 227 5.71 -5.04 -24.78
CA LYS A 227 4.40 -5.41 -25.34
C LYS A 227 3.32 -4.37 -25.01
N ARG A 228 3.36 -3.81 -23.78
CA ARG A 228 2.35 -2.85 -23.27
C ARG A 228 2.68 -1.38 -23.56
N LYS A 229 3.59 -1.09 -24.49
CA LYS A 229 4.10 0.25 -24.83
C LYS A 229 3.03 1.31 -25.09
N LYS A 230 1.99 1.00 -25.90
CA LYS A 230 0.91 1.95 -26.19
C LYS A 230 0.08 2.26 -24.95
N MET A 231 -0.25 1.23 -24.16
CA MET A 231 -0.98 1.39 -22.89
C MET A 231 -0.17 2.24 -21.92
N TYR A 232 1.10 1.93 -21.71
CA TYR A 232 2.01 2.70 -20.86
C TYR A 232 1.98 4.20 -21.21
N ARG A 233 2.12 4.56 -22.49
CA ARG A 233 2.15 5.94 -22.95
C ARG A 233 0.86 6.70 -22.64
N ILE A 234 -0.28 6.07 -22.82
CA ILE A 234 -1.59 6.66 -22.53
C ILE A 234 -1.77 6.80 -21.02
N MET A 235 -1.44 5.75 -20.27
CA MET A 235 -1.59 5.73 -18.81
C MET A 235 -0.73 6.80 -18.14
N ILE A 236 0.57 6.87 -18.44
CA ILE A 236 1.48 7.81 -17.76
C ILE A 236 1.18 9.28 -18.09
N ARG A 237 0.71 9.57 -19.33
CA ARG A 237 0.47 10.94 -19.77
C ARG A 237 -0.88 11.51 -19.33
N TYR A 238 -1.91 10.68 -19.33
CA TYR A 238 -3.28 11.18 -19.20
C TYR A 238 -4.06 10.49 -18.10
N VAL A 239 -4.12 9.17 -18.09
CA VAL A 239 -5.02 8.43 -17.21
C VAL A 239 -4.51 8.49 -15.77
N ALA A 240 -3.26 8.13 -15.51
CA ALA A 240 -2.72 8.11 -14.16
C ALA A 240 -2.74 9.49 -13.46
N PRO A 241 -2.30 10.60 -14.09
CA PRO A 241 -2.39 11.91 -13.45
C PRO A 241 -3.82 12.33 -13.06
N VAL A 242 -4.80 12.06 -13.95
CA VAL A 242 -6.21 12.39 -13.69
C VAL A 242 -6.76 11.55 -12.55
N MET A 243 -6.49 10.23 -12.55
CA MET A 243 -6.94 9.33 -11.50
C MET A 243 -6.30 9.65 -10.15
N LEU A 244 -5.01 9.95 -10.12
CA LEU A 244 -4.31 10.36 -8.90
C LEU A 244 -4.82 11.70 -8.36
N ALA A 245 -5.13 12.64 -9.23
CA ALA A 245 -5.76 13.90 -8.83
C ALA A 245 -7.17 13.66 -8.23
N ALA A 246 -7.94 12.74 -8.80
CA ALA A 246 -9.24 12.35 -8.28
C ALA A 246 -9.13 11.65 -6.91
N ILE A 247 -8.14 10.76 -6.73
CA ILE A 247 -7.86 10.11 -5.44
C ILE A 247 -7.49 11.17 -4.39
N LEU A 248 -6.55 12.06 -4.71
CA LEU A 248 -6.15 13.14 -3.79
C LEU A 248 -7.33 14.03 -3.40
N ALA A 249 -8.13 14.45 -4.38
CA ALA A 249 -9.33 15.25 -4.11
C ALA A 249 -10.34 14.49 -3.26
N GLY A 250 -10.60 13.20 -3.54
CA GLY A 250 -11.49 12.34 -2.78
C GLY A 250 -11.06 12.21 -1.32
N GLU A 251 -9.80 11.91 -1.05
CA GLU A 251 -9.26 11.78 0.30
C GLU A 251 -9.32 13.10 1.09
N VAL A 252 -8.99 14.23 0.44
CA VAL A 252 -9.09 15.55 1.07
C VAL A 252 -10.55 15.91 1.37
N LEU A 253 -11.47 15.69 0.44
CA LEU A 253 -12.90 15.97 0.64
C LEU A 253 -13.51 15.08 1.73
N LYS A 254 -13.11 13.82 1.82
CA LYS A 254 -13.47 12.90 2.90
C LYS A 254 -13.01 13.44 4.25
N TYR A 255 -11.77 13.90 4.34
CA TYR A 255 -11.24 14.49 5.57
C TYR A 255 -12.06 15.69 6.05
N PHE A 256 -12.47 16.57 5.14
CA PHE A 256 -13.33 17.71 5.48
C PHE A 256 -14.81 17.33 5.71
N GLY A 257 -15.18 16.06 5.62
CA GLY A 257 -16.55 15.59 5.82
C GLY A 257 -17.54 16.02 4.73
N ILE A 258 -17.02 16.39 3.56
CA ILE A 258 -17.84 16.82 2.40
C ILE A 258 -18.38 15.59 1.67
N ILE A 259 -17.63 14.48 1.71
CA ILE A 259 -18.02 13.20 1.10
C ILE A 259 -17.86 12.10 2.16
N SER A 260 -18.87 11.24 2.29
CA SER A 260 -18.76 9.97 3.02
C SER A 260 -18.36 8.89 2.01
N ILE A 261 -17.17 8.34 2.14
CA ILE A 261 -16.69 7.20 1.38
C ILE A 261 -16.63 5.99 2.30
#